data_f12192507e48c1970865a4ae385d1511
#
_entry.id   f12192507e48c1970865a4ae385d1511
#
_cell.length_a   1.000
_cell.length_b   1.000
_cell.length_c   1.000
_cell.angle_alpha   90.00
_cell.angle_beta   90.00
_cell.angle_gamma   90.00
#
_symmetry.space_group_name_H-M   'P 1'
#
loop_
_entity.id
_entity.type
_entity.pdbx_description
1 polymer ?
#
loop_
_entity_poly.entity_id
_entity_poly.type
_entity_poly.pdbx_seq_one_letter_code
_entity_poly.pdbx_strand_id
1 'polypeptide(L)'
;EHVNVDALEKLENMGVKVFPQPRVLRLIQDKGLQKEFYKENNIPTAPYKLISNKNELESAIDFFPVMQKLRKGGYDGKGVYKINDESSVVNGFEAPSLLEELIDFDKELSVIVARNEKGDVRSFPLVECEFSPTLNLVEFLFSPASVSSEIELSAQKIAKDVIEKLDMVGLLAVELFLTKDGKLLVNEVAPRTHNSGHHTIECNYTSQFEQHLRAITNQPLGDTSLKTPGVMVNLLGEKGFYGSAIYEGLEEVIQHKGVYVHLYGK
;
A
#
# COMPACT_ATOMS: atom_id res chain seq x y z
N GLU A 1 8.82 3.72 -4.37
CA GLU A 1 9.02 4.79 -3.40
C GLU A 1 10.47 4.95 -2.92
N HIS A 2 11.33 3.96 -3.02
CA HIS A 2 12.76 4.01 -2.63
C HIS A 2 13.67 4.56 -3.74
N VAL A 3 13.31 5.73 -4.27
CA VAL A 3 14.04 6.40 -5.33
C VAL A 3 14.61 7.73 -4.84
N ASN A 4 15.65 8.21 -5.49
CA ASN A 4 16.23 9.51 -5.20
C ASN A 4 15.36 10.61 -5.81
N VAL A 5 14.48 11.20 -5.00
CA VAL A 5 13.52 12.23 -5.46
C VAL A 5 14.25 13.50 -5.91
N ASP A 6 15.38 13.87 -5.28
CA ASP A 6 16.15 15.06 -5.69
C ASP A 6 16.70 14.90 -7.13
N ALA A 7 17.07 13.67 -7.52
CA ALA A 7 17.49 13.38 -8.88
C ALA A 7 16.32 13.46 -9.86
N LEU A 8 15.13 12.99 -9.47
CA LEU A 8 13.93 13.07 -10.30
C LEU A 8 13.47 14.54 -10.48
N GLU A 9 13.53 15.35 -9.44
CA GLU A 9 13.23 16.81 -9.54
C GLU A 9 14.19 17.52 -10.49
N LYS A 10 15.48 17.14 -10.50
CA LYS A 10 16.44 17.69 -11.48
C LYS A 10 16.06 17.33 -12.90
N LEU A 11 15.65 16.08 -13.15
CA LEU A 11 15.17 15.66 -14.48
C LEU A 11 13.92 16.43 -14.90
N GLU A 12 12.95 16.60 -14.00
CA GLU A 12 11.74 17.38 -14.25
C GLU A 12 12.07 18.84 -14.59
N ASN A 13 12.99 19.47 -13.84
CA ASN A 13 13.48 20.83 -14.11
C ASN A 13 14.22 20.96 -15.46
N MET A 14 14.75 19.86 -15.99
CA MET A 14 15.34 19.79 -17.34
C MET A 14 14.30 19.54 -18.44
N GLY A 15 13.00 19.49 -18.09
CA GLY A 15 11.90 19.28 -19.04
C GLY A 15 11.55 17.83 -19.31
N VAL A 16 12.12 16.86 -18.55
CA VAL A 16 11.75 15.45 -18.66
C VAL A 16 10.44 15.21 -17.91
N LYS A 17 9.47 14.58 -18.55
CA LYS A 17 8.26 14.12 -17.86
C LYS A 17 8.60 12.94 -16.96
N VAL A 18 8.32 13.07 -15.66
CA VAL A 18 8.55 12.05 -14.64
C VAL A 18 7.22 11.63 -14.02
N PHE A 19 6.90 10.35 -14.06
CA PHE A 19 5.68 9.81 -13.46
C PHE A 19 5.99 8.56 -12.62
N PRO A 20 5.47 8.47 -11.38
CA PRO A 20 4.75 9.51 -10.66
C PRO A 20 5.58 10.78 -10.48
N GLN A 21 4.93 11.92 -10.38
CA GLN A 21 5.61 13.21 -10.24
C GLN A 21 6.47 13.22 -8.96
N PRO A 22 7.68 13.84 -9.01
CA PRO A 22 8.61 13.88 -7.86
C PRO A 22 7.97 14.45 -6.58
N ARG A 23 7.11 15.47 -6.70
CA ARG A 23 6.38 16.07 -5.57
C ARG A 23 5.50 15.05 -4.83
N VAL A 24 4.86 14.12 -5.57
CA VAL A 24 4.03 13.06 -5.00
C VAL A 24 4.91 12.05 -4.27
N LEU A 25 6.03 11.65 -4.88
CA LEU A 25 7.00 10.74 -4.25
C LEU A 25 7.58 11.32 -2.97
N ARG A 26 7.90 12.62 -2.95
CA ARG A 26 8.42 13.32 -1.76
C ARG A 26 7.40 13.30 -0.61
N LEU A 27 6.13 13.52 -0.92
CA LEU A 27 5.06 13.43 0.07
C LEU A 27 4.92 12.00 0.61
N ILE A 28 4.90 11.00 -0.29
CA ILE A 28 4.69 9.61 0.10
C ILE A 28 5.91 9.01 0.83
N GLN A 29 7.12 9.47 0.57
CA GLN A 29 8.31 9.01 1.29
C GLN A 29 8.35 9.43 2.77
N ASP A 30 7.50 10.35 3.20
CA ASP A 30 7.39 10.80 4.59
C ASP A 30 5.99 10.52 5.13
N LYS A 31 5.87 9.51 6.01
CA LYS A 31 4.59 9.10 6.60
C LYS A 31 3.89 10.23 7.37
N GLY A 32 4.66 11.18 7.92
CA GLY A 32 4.09 12.38 8.54
C GLY A 32 3.41 13.29 7.52
N LEU A 33 4.07 13.57 6.40
CA LEU A 33 3.49 14.36 5.32
C LEU A 33 2.26 13.67 4.71
N GLN A 34 2.27 12.33 4.59
CA GLN A 34 1.09 11.57 4.15
C GLN A 34 -0.10 11.82 5.10
N LYS A 35 0.10 11.75 6.40
CA LYS A 35 -0.99 11.94 7.38
C LYS A 35 -1.53 13.37 7.39
N GLU A 36 -0.65 14.36 7.29
CA GLU A 36 -1.08 15.76 7.16
C GLU A 36 -1.88 15.95 5.86
N PHE A 37 -1.43 15.39 4.74
CA PHE A 37 -2.17 15.41 3.47
C PHE A 37 -3.57 14.77 3.61
N TYR A 38 -3.68 13.62 4.30
CA TYR A 38 -4.99 12.99 4.53
C TYR A 38 -5.90 13.89 5.35
N LYS A 39 -5.38 14.49 6.41
CA LYS A 39 -6.11 15.42 7.28
C LYS A 39 -6.61 16.66 6.52
N GLU A 40 -5.72 17.32 5.78
CA GLU A 40 -6.03 18.52 4.98
C GLU A 40 -7.09 18.26 3.90
N ASN A 41 -7.13 17.03 3.39
CA ASN A 41 -8.03 16.63 2.32
C ASN A 41 -9.26 15.84 2.80
N ASN A 42 -9.47 15.72 4.12
CA ASN A 42 -10.56 14.95 4.73
C ASN A 42 -10.59 13.48 4.27
N ILE A 43 -9.42 12.87 4.06
CA ILE A 43 -9.27 11.45 3.77
C ILE A 43 -9.27 10.71 5.11
N PRO A 44 -10.16 9.72 5.31
CA PRO A 44 -10.24 8.99 6.57
C PRO A 44 -8.97 8.18 6.82
N THR A 45 -8.36 8.36 7.99
CA THR A 45 -7.18 7.62 8.44
C THR A 45 -7.19 7.49 9.96
N ALA A 46 -6.39 6.58 10.51
CA ALA A 46 -6.26 6.40 11.94
C ALA A 46 -5.81 7.70 12.64
N PRO A 47 -6.28 7.99 13.85
CA PRO A 47 -5.78 9.09 14.67
C PRO A 47 -4.27 8.98 14.86
N TYR A 48 -3.58 10.12 14.86
CA TYR A 48 -2.12 10.13 14.93
C TYR A 48 -1.55 11.36 15.64
N LYS A 49 -0.30 11.23 16.09
CA LYS A 49 0.56 12.33 16.55
C LYS A 49 1.91 12.25 15.86
N LEU A 50 2.47 13.40 15.49
CA LEU A 50 3.86 13.48 15.01
C LEU A 50 4.75 13.81 16.20
N ILE A 51 5.88 13.11 16.30
CA ILE A 51 6.90 13.35 17.30
C ILE A 51 8.28 13.51 16.63
N SER A 52 9.13 14.33 17.23
CA SER A 52 10.47 14.63 16.72
C SER A 52 11.57 13.80 17.39
N ASN A 53 11.32 13.34 18.61
CA ASN A 53 12.31 12.67 19.45
C ASN A 53 11.64 11.82 20.55
N LYS A 54 12.46 11.13 21.33
CA LYS A 54 12.01 10.23 22.40
C LYS A 54 11.33 10.96 23.58
N ASN A 55 11.74 12.18 23.92
CA ASN A 55 11.10 12.94 25.01
C ASN A 55 9.63 13.23 24.68
N GLU A 56 9.32 13.52 23.42
CA GLU A 56 7.94 13.69 22.95
C GLU A 56 7.16 12.37 22.97
N LEU A 57 7.83 11.23 22.72
CA LEU A 57 7.23 9.91 22.87
C LEU A 57 6.87 9.63 24.34
N GLU A 58 7.80 9.90 25.28
CA GLU A 58 7.58 9.78 26.72
C GLU A 58 6.43 10.65 27.21
N SER A 59 6.20 11.80 26.57
CA SER A 59 5.10 12.71 26.89
C SER A 59 3.75 12.31 26.26
N ALA A 60 3.70 11.30 25.42
CA ALA A 60 2.50 10.88 24.68
C ALA A 60 1.75 9.74 25.35
N ILE A 61 1.94 9.49 26.65
CA ILE A 61 1.40 8.35 27.42
C ILE A 61 -0.13 8.21 27.28
N ASP A 62 -0.86 9.34 27.31
CA ASP A 62 -2.31 9.35 27.18
C ASP A 62 -2.83 8.85 25.81
N PHE A 63 -1.92 8.65 24.85
CA PHE A 63 -2.25 8.17 23.52
C PHE A 63 -1.97 6.67 23.32
N PHE A 64 -1.37 5.99 24.30
CA PHE A 64 -1.06 4.56 24.23
C PHE A 64 -2.30 3.68 24.41
N PRO A 65 -2.35 2.48 23.80
CA PRO A 65 -1.31 1.87 22.96
C PRO A 65 -1.27 2.43 21.53
N VAL A 66 -0.05 2.50 20.94
CA VAL A 66 0.16 3.04 19.58
C VAL A 66 1.12 2.21 18.77
N MET A 67 1.06 2.38 17.46
CA MET A 67 2.10 1.96 16.53
C MET A 67 3.02 3.16 16.25
N GLN A 68 4.27 3.09 16.71
CA GLN A 68 5.30 4.05 16.31
C GLN A 68 5.86 3.63 14.95
N LYS A 69 5.81 4.53 13.97
CA LYS A 69 6.35 4.31 12.62
C LYS A 69 7.39 5.39 12.34
N LEU A 70 8.59 5.02 11.91
CA LEU A 70 9.56 5.99 11.41
C LEU A 70 8.95 6.79 10.25
N ARG A 71 9.13 8.11 10.25
CA ARG A 71 8.62 8.96 9.16
C ARG A 71 9.23 8.61 7.81
N LYS A 72 10.52 8.27 7.78
CA LYS A 72 11.27 7.92 6.57
C LYS A 72 12.04 6.61 6.75
N GLY A 73 12.27 5.89 5.65
CA GLY A 73 13.14 4.71 5.63
C GLY A 73 12.52 3.42 6.17
N GLY A 74 11.27 3.42 6.64
CA GLY A 74 10.55 2.20 7.01
C GLY A 74 9.91 1.51 5.81
N TYR A 75 10.03 0.19 5.71
CA TYR A 75 9.44 -0.65 4.66
C TYR A 75 9.28 -2.10 5.15
N ASP A 76 8.33 -2.83 4.63
CA ASP A 76 8.10 -4.26 4.91
C ASP A 76 8.17 -4.59 6.42
N GLY A 77 7.45 -3.82 7.25
CA GLY A 77 7.44 -3.97 8.70
C GLY A 77 8.68 -3.46 9.44
N LYS A 78 9.74 -3.02 8.73
CA LYS A 78 10.91 -2.36 9.34
C LYS A 78 10.59 -0.90 9.66
N GLY A 79 11.10 -0.41 10.80
CA GLY A 79 10.82 0.95 11.26
C GLY A 79 9.41 1.12 11.84
N VAL A 80 8.80 0.02 12.28
CA VAL A 80 7.51 -0.01 12.98
C VAL A 80 7.71 -0.72 14.33
N TYR A 81 7.19 -0.10 15.40
CA TYR A 81 7.25 -0.67 16.74
C TYR A 81 5.96 -0.40 17.51
N LYS A 82 5.40 -1.46 18.10
CA LYS A 82 4.19 -1.35 18.92
C LYS A 82 4.54 -0.92 20.34
N ILE A 83 4.03 0.21 20.78
CA ILE A 83 4.18 0.73 22.14
C ILE A 83 2.85 0.50 22.86
N ASN A 84 2.86 -0.44 23.81
CA ASN A 84 1.66 -0.81 24.56
C ASN A 84 1.41 0.10 25.76
N ASP A 85 2.49 0.52 26.42
CA ASP A 85 2.48 1.26 27.67
C ASP A 85 3.80 2.03 27.86
N GLU A 86 3.92 2.74 28.98
CA GLU A 86 5.13 3.50 29.35
C GLU A 86 6.39 2.62 29.42
N SER A 87 6.28 1.38 29.88
CA SER A 87 7.43 0.47 30.00
C SER A 87 8.04 0.08 28.64
N SER A 88 7.23 0.07 27.60
CA SER A 88 7.65 -0.25 26.22
C SER A 88 8.32 0.92 25.49
N VAL A 89 8.22 2.15 26.00
CA VAL A 89 8.83 3.36 25.43
C VAL A 89 10.36 3.23 25.33
N VAL A 90 11.00 2.51 26.26
CA VAL A 90 12.45 2.29 26.26
C VAL A 90 12.99 1.74 24.93
N ASN A 91 12.18 0.91 24.24
CA ASN A 91 12.51 0.28 22.96
C ASN A 91 12.01 1.10 21.75
N GLY A 92 11.34 2.21 21.97
CA GLY A 92 10.88 3.10 20.91
C GLY A 92 12.02 3.78 20.14
N PHE A 93 11.74 4.21 18.92
CA PHE A 93 12.72 4.90 18.08
C PHE A 93 13.05 6.30 18.61
N GLU A 94 14.32 6.67 18.59
CA GLU A 94 14.82 8.01 18.94
C GLU A 94 14.87 8.96 17.73
N ALA A 95 13.94 8.83 16.81
CA ALA A 95 13.91 9.56 15.54
C ALA A 95 12.53 10.14 15.27
N PRO A 96 12.42 11.15 14.38
CA PRO A 96 11.15 11.67 13.95
C PRO A 96 10.22 10.54 13.51
N SER A 97 9.06 10.45 14.16
CA SER A 97 8.14 9.33 14.05
C SER A 97 6.69 9.80 13.98
N LEU A 98 5.87 8.90 13.48
CA LEU A 98 4.42 8.94 13.54
C LEU A 98 3.98 7.98 14.65
N LEU A 99 3.19 8.44 15.61
CA LEU A 99 2.43 7.62 16.54
C LEU A 99 1.02 7.48 15.99
N GLU A 100 0.59 6.27 15.76
CA GLU A 100 -0.72 5.97 15.20
C GLU A 100 -1.50 5.09 16.14
N GLU A 101 -2.77 5.43 16.39
CA GLU A 101 -3.66 4.61 17.22
C GLU A 101 -3.76 3.20 16.65
N LEU A 102 -3.76 2.19 17.53
CA LEU A 102 -3.98 0.80 17.12
C LEU A 102 -5.45 0.62 16.73
N ILE A 103 -5.67 0.35 15.45
CA ILE A 103 -7.01 0.12 14.94
C ILE A 103 -7.41 -1.33 15.15
N ASP A 104 -8.54 -1.56 15.81
CA ASP A 104 -9.18 -2.87 15.89
C ASP A 104 -10.00 -3.11 14.61
N PHE A 105 -9.30 -3.58 13.56
CA PHE A 105 -9.89 -3.84 12.27
C PHE A 105 -10.42 -5.27 12.13
N ASP A 106 -11.39 -5.45 11.24
CA ASP A 106 -11.92 -6.73 10.81
C ASP A 106 -11.13 -7.29 9.63
N LYS A 107 -10.82 -6.42 8.64
CA LYS A 107 -10.13 -6.80 7.40
C LYS A 107 -9.09 -5.78 6.99
N GLU A 108 -8.02 -6.28 6.36
CA GLU A 108 -7.10 -5.47 5.58
C GLU A 108 -7.50 -5.55 4.10
N LEU A 109 -7.69 -4.40 3.49
CA LEU A 109 -8.21 -4.27 2.12
C LEU A 109 -7.24 -3.44 1.28
N SER A 110 -7.29 -3.63 -0.04
CA SER A 110 -6.52 -2.79 -0.97
C SER A 110 -7.29 -2.46 -2.23
N VAL A 111 -7.14 -1.23 -2.72
CA VAL A 111 -7.65 -0.78 -4.02
C VAL A 111 -6.48 -0.29 -4.86
N ILE A 112 -6.32 -0.85 -6.05
CA ILE A 112 -5.44 -0.29 -7.06
C ILE A 112 -6.23 0.74 -7.88
N VAL A 113 -5.66 1.92 -8.06
CA VAL A 113 -6.28 2.99 -8.87
C VAL A 113 -5.23 3.59 -9.81
N ALA A 114 -5.64 3.93 -11.03
CA ALA A 114 -4.80 4.58 -12.02
C ALA A 114 -5.41 5.90 -12.48
N ARG A 115 -4.57 6.89 -12.77
CA ARG A 115 -4.95 8.17 -13.35
C ARG A 115 -3.94 8.58 -14.43
N ASN A 116 -4.43 9.04 -15.59
CA ASN A 116 -3.61 9.56 -16.68
C ASN A 116 -3.50 11.10 -16.63
N GLU A 117 -2.70 11.69 -17.52
CA GLU A 117 -2.54 13.16 -17.62
C GLU A 117 -3.83 13.89 -18.00
N LYS A 118 -4.80 13.23 -18.66
CA LYS A 118 -6.11 13.82 -19.01
C LYS A 118 -7.05 13.89 -17.80
N GLY A 119 -6.68 13.25 -16.70
CA GLY A 119 -7.52 13.16 -15.51
C GLY A 119 -8.50 11.99 -15.52
N ASP A 120 -8.42 11.09 -16.51
CA ASP A 120 -9.23 9.86 -16.45
C ASP A 120 -8.75 8.99 -15.30
N VAL A 121 -9.70 8.46 -14.52
CA VAL A 121 -9.43 7.60 -13.36
C VAL A 121 -10.13 6.27 -13.50
N ARG A 122 -9.43 5.17 -13.21
CA ARG A 122 -9.97 3.82 -13.12
C ARG A 122 -9.46 3.12 -11.87
N SER A 123 -10.37 2.57 -11.07
CA SER A 123 -10.04 1.69 -9.94
C SER A 123 -10.28 0.23 -10.30
N PHE A 124 -9.44 -0.65 -9.79
CA PHE A 124 -9.70 -2.08 -9.79
C PHE A 124 -10.72 -2.46 -8.72
N PRO A 125 -11.35 -3.64 -8.81
CA PRO A 125 -12.14 -4.20 -7.72
C PRO A 125 -11.34 -4.26 -6.41
N LEU A 126 -12.03 -4.12 -5.29
CA LEU A 126 -11.46 -4.22 -3.96
C LEU A 126 -10.97 -5.65 -3.69
N VAL A 127 -9.81 -5.77 -3.09
CA VAL A 127 -9.24 -7.06 -2.67
C VAL A 127 -9.05 -7.10 -1.16
N GLU A 128 -9.13 -8.30 -0.61
CA GLU A 128 -8.87 -8.62 0.79
C GLU A 128 -7.48 -9.24 0.92
N CYS A 129 -6.70 -8.75 1.87
CA CYS A 129 -5.33 -9.19 2.12
C CYS A 129 -5.23 -9.85 3.50
N GLU A 130 -4.69 -11.06 3.54
CA GLU A 130 -4.31 -11.72 4.78
C GLU A 130 -2.78 -11.68 4.91
N PHE A 131 -2.31 -11.18 6.05
CA PHE A 131 -0.90 -11.02 6.33
C PHE A 131 -0.36 -12.17 7.18
N SER A 132 0.84 -12.61 6.84
CA SER A 132 1.57 -13.56 7.67
C SER A 132 1.82 -12.94 9.05
N PRO A 133 1.41 -13.61 10.14
CA PRO A 133 1.56 -13.07 11.50
C PRO A 133 3.02 -12.94 11.95
N THR A 134 3.94 -13.61 11.24
CA THR A 134 5.37 -13.64 11.57
C THR A 134 6.22 -12.75 10.70
N LEU A 135 5.84 -12.56 9.43
CA LEU A 135 6.64 -11.83 8.43
C LEU A 135 6.09 -10.44 8.12
N ASN A 136 4.86 -10.15 8.53
CA ASN A 136 4.15 -8.88 8.23
C ASN A 136 4.15 -8.57 6.72
N LEU A 137 3.99 -9.60 5.90
CA LEU A 137 3.84 -9.55 4.45
C LEU A 137 2.53 -10.22 4.06
N VAL A 138 1.91 -9.75 2.99
CA VAL A 138 0.72 -10.40 2.43
C VAL A 138 1.06 -11.85 2.09
N GLU A 139 0.36 -12.78 2.69
CA GLU A 139 0.47 -14.22 2.41
C GLU A 139 -0.60 -14.65 1.41
N PHE A 140 -1.85 -14.28 1.67
CA PHE A 140 -2.97 -14.54 0.78
C PHE A 140 -3.67 -13.23 0.39
N LEU A 141 -4.18 -13.22 -0.85
CA LEU A 141 -5.02 -12.14 -1.34
C LEU A 141 -6.22 -12.76 -2.07
N PHE A 142 -7.40 -12.26 -1.75
CA PHE A 142 -8.66 -12.71 -2.33
C PHE A 142 -9.26 -11.61 -3.23
N SER A 143 -9.59 -11.96 -4.45
CA SER A 143 -10.21 -11.07 -5.44
C SER A 143 -11.50 -11.68 -5.99
N PRO A 144 -12.66 -11.02 -5.83
CA PRO A 144 -12.89 -9.79 -5.08
C PRO A 144 -12.88 -10.02 -3.57
N ALA A 145 -12.77 -8.94 -2.79
CA ALA A 145 -12.92 -8.97 -1.34
C ALA A 145 -14.33 -9.45 -0.93
N SER A 146 -14.41 -10.19 0.19
CA SER A 146 -15.70 -10.63 0.76
C SER A 146 -16.29 -9.53 1.65
N VAL A 147 -16.88 -8.51 1.01
CA VAL A 147 -17.51 -7.36 1.66
C VAL A 147 -18.82 -6.99 0.97
N SER A 148 -19.61 -6.08 1.60
CA SER A 148 -20.81 -5.55 0.95
C SER A 148 -20.44 -4.61 -0.22
N SER A 149 -21.35 -4.47 -1.19
CA SER A 149 -21.17 -3.53 -2.31
C SER A 149 -21.01 -2.07 -1.83
N GLU A 150 -21.58 -1.70 -0.69
CA GLU A 150 -21.45 -0.38 -0.09
C GLU A 150 -19.99 -0.13 0.36
N ILE A 151 -19.38 -1.11 1.02
CA ILE A 151 -17.97 -1.04 1.45
C ILE A 151 -17.05 -0.98 0.22
N GLU A 152 -17.30 -1.82 -0.81
CA GLU A 152 -16.52 -1.79 -2.04
C GLU A 152 -16.57 -0.42 -2.73
N LEU A 153 -17.77 0.14 -2.94
CA LEU A 153 -17.94 1.45 -3.56
C LEU A 153 -17.28 2.57 -2.73
N SER A 154 -17.38 2.49 -1.42
CA SER A 154 -16.75 3.47 -0.51
C SER A 154 -15.23 3.39 -0.58
N ALA A 155 -14.65 2.19 -0.58
CA ALA A 155 -13.22 1.97 -0.71
C ALA A 155 -12.67 2.49 -2.06
N GLN A 156 -13.36 2.18 -3.15
CA GLN A 156 -13.01 2.68 -4.48
C GLN A 156 -13.11 4.21 -4.57
N LYS A 157 -14.11 4.81 -3.92
CA LYS A 157 -14.25 6.27 -3.84
C LYS A 157 -13.07 6.89 -3.10
N ILE A 158 -12.71 6.35 -1.93
CA ILE A 158 -11.55 6.83 -1.17
C ILE A 158 -10.28 6.76 -2.04
N ALA A 159 -10.02 5.65 -2.71
CA ALA A 159 -8.84 5.49 -3.57
C ALA A 159 -8.82 6.52 -4.72
N LYS A 160 -9.96 6.79 -5.35
CA LYS A 160 -10.09 7.83 -6.38
C LYS A 160 -9.85 9.23 -5.80
N ASP A 161 -10.46 9.54 -4.65
CA ASP A 161 -10.27 10.82 -3.98
C ASP A 161 -8.78 11.04 -3.64
N VAL A 162 -8.06 10.01 -3.19
CA VAL A 162 -6.62 10.10 -2.88
C VAL A 162 -5.80 10.42 -4.12
N ILE A 163 -5.94 9.66 -5.22
CA ILE A 163 -5.11 9.87 -6.42
C ILE A 163 -5.42 11.20 -7.11
N GLU A 164 -6.68 11.64 -7.09
CA GLU A 164 -7.12 12.93 -7.65
C GLU A 164 -6.56 14.10 -6.83
N LYS A 165 -6.65 14.04 -5.50
CA LYS A 165 -6.12 15.09 -4.61
C LYS A 165 -4.60 15.17 -4.62
N LEU A 166 -3.90 14.05 -4.82
CA LEU A 166 -2.46 14.03 -5.10
C LEU A 166 -2.15 14.62 -6.48
N ASP A 167 -3.14 14.76 -7.36
CA ASP A 167 -2.96 15.05 -8.78
C ASP A 167 -1.86 14.16 -9.41
N MET A 168 -1.86 12.90 -8.99
CA MET A 168 -0.85 11.92 -9.39
C MET A 168 -1.19 11.34 -10.76
N VAL A 169 -0.17 11.17 -11.60
CA VAL A 169 -0.25 10.37 -12.83
C VAL A 169 0.49 9.05 -12.62
N GLY A 170 -0.16 7.97 -12.97
CA GLY A 170 0.36 6.62 -12.80
C GLY A 170 -0.60 5.71 -12.05
N LEU A 171 -0.06 4.76 -11.33
CA LEU A 171 -0.79 3.75 -10.56
C LEU A 171 -0.49 3.90 -9.08
N LEU A 172 -1.54 3.89 -8.28
CA LEU A 172 -1.48 3.99 -6.82
C LEU A 172 -2.18 2.79 -6.20
N ALA A 173 -1.52 2.10 -5.29
CA ALA A 173 -2.17 1.19 -4.37
C ALA A 173 -2.58 1.96 -3.12
N VAL A 174 -3.81 1.76 -2.65
CA VAL A 174 -4.34 2.34 -1.40
C VAL A 174 -4.71 1.22 -0.47
N GLU A 175 -3.99 1.09 0.63
CA GLU A 175 -4.25 0.10 1.67
C GLU A 175 -5.20 0.68 2.71
N LEU A 176 -6.17 -0.13 3.10
CA LEU A 176 -7.29 0.28 3.94
C LEU A 176 -7.50 -0.72 5.07
N PHE A 177 -7.82 -0.21 6.26
CA PHE A 177 -8.43 -1.01 7.32
C PHE A 177 -9.95 -0.88 7.24
N LEU A 178 -10.65 -2.00 7.24
CA LEU A 178 -12.08 -2.05 7.55
C LEU A 178 -12.22 -2.35 9.04
N THR A 179 -12.73 -1.39 9.79
CA THR A 179 -12.94 -1.56 11.23
C THR A 179 -14.16 -2.42 11.51
N LYS A 180 -14.26 -2.98 12.71
CA LYS A 180 -15.42 -3.80 13.15
C LYS A 180 -16.74 -3.04 13.17
N ASP A 181 -16.69 -1.71 13.27
CA ASP A 181 -17.87 -0.84 13.16
C ASP A 181 -18.15 -0.36 11.72
N GLY A 182 -17.47 -0.95 10.72
CA GLY A 182 -17.73 -0.74 9.29
C GLY A 182 -17.11 0.51 8.68
N LYS A 183 -16.18 1.17 9.36
CA LYS A 183 -15.46 2.33 8.83
C LYS A 183 -14.25 1.90 8.01
N LEU A 184 -13.95 2.67 6.97
CA LEU A 184 -12.75 2.50 6.15
C LEU A 184 -11.73 3.58 6.53
N LEU A 185 -10.50 3.17 6.83
CA LEU A 185 -9.39 4.06 7.18
C LEU A 185 -8.20 3.78 6.26
N VAL A 186 -7.65 4.81 5.61
CA VAL A 186 -6.41 4.67 4.83
C VAL A 186 -5.25 4.41 5.79
N ASN A 187 -4.58 3.28 5.59
CA ASN A 187 -3.35 2.93 6.27
C ASN A 187 -2.15 3.61 5.60
N GLU A 188 -1.84 3.20 4.37
CA GLU A 188 -0.76 3.80 3.58
C GLU A 188 -1.04 3.68 2.07
N VAL A 189 -0.19 4.32 1.27
CA VAL A 189 -0.28 4.26 -0.19
C VAL A 189 1.08 3.95 -0.81
N ALA A 190 1.06 3.25 -1.96
CA ALA A 190 2.25 2.95 -2.74
C ALA A 190 2.07 3.44 -4.19
N PRO A 191 2.92 4.39 -4.65
CA PRO A 191 2.77 5.04 -5.97
C PRO A 191 3.46 4.23 -7.08
N ARG A 192 3.15 2.95 -7.18
CA ARG A 192 3.75 1.96 -8.10
C ARG A 192 2.85 0.74 -8.25
N THR A 193 3.20 -0.13 -9.18
CA THR A 193 2.65 -1.49 -9.17
C THR A 193 2.91 -2.14 -7.81
N HIS A 194 1.92 -2.85 -7.29
CA HIS A 194 1.91 -3.33 -5.91
C HIS A 194 1.57 -4.80 -5.83
N ASN A 195 2.00 -5.46 -4.75
CA ASN A 195 1.71 -6.87 -4.48
C ASN A 195 0.20 -7.15 -4.54
N SER A 196 -0.61 -6.29 -3.92
CA SER A 196 -2.07 -6.42 -3.92
C SER A 196 -2.73 -6.32 -5.31
N GLY A 197 -1.96 -6.02 -6.37
CA GLY A 197 -2.43 -5.98 -7.76
C GLY A 197 -1.87 -7.09 -8.64
N HIS A 198 -1.05 -8.03 -8.14
CA HIS A 198 -0.43 -9.05 -8.99
C HIS A 198 -1.45 -10.02 -9.59
N HIS A 199 -2.50 -10.37 -8.86
CA HIS A 199 -3.62 -11.19 -9.35
C HIS A 199 -4.26 -10.64 -10.63
N THR A 200 -4.14 -9.33 -10.89
CA THR A 200 -4.76 -8.68 -12.06
C THR A 200 -4.23 -9.19 -13.40
N ILE A 201 -3.06 -9.85 -13.43
CA ILE A 201 -2.50 -10.46 -14.63
C ILE A 201 -3.48 -11.51 -15.18
N GLU A 202 -4.02 -12.35 -14.30
CA GLU A 202 -4.89 -13.46 -14.68
C GLU A 202 -6.39 -13.16 -14.47
N CYS A 203 -6.71 -12.42 -13.44
CA CYS A 203 -8.09 -12.23 -12.99
C CYS A 203 -8.83 -11.08 -13.68
N ASN A 204 -8.14 -10.06 -14.23
CA ASN A 204 -8.75 -8.85 -14.78
C ASN A 204 -8.56 -8.73 -16.30
N TYR A 205 -9.41 -7.94 -16.98
CA TYR A 205 -9.24 -7.66 -18.42
C TYR A 205 -7.97 -6.87 -18.71
N THR A 206 -7.61 -5.92 -17.83
CA THR A 206 -6.36 -5.16 -17.90
C THR A 206 -5.57 -5.41 -16.63
N SER A 207 -4.29 -5.76 -16.73
CA SER A 207 -3.43 -5.93 -15.55
C SER A 207 -3.01 -4.57 -14.98
N GLN A 208 -2.60 -4.53 -13.70
CA GLN A 208 -2.03 -3.32 -13.10
C GLN A 208 -0.80 -2.80 -13.87
N PHE A 209 -0.01 -3.69 -14.45
CA PHE A 209 1.20 -3.35 -15.20
C PHE A 209 0.85 -2.64 -16.51
N GLU A 210 -0.08 -3.19 -17.27
CA GLU A 210 -0.60 -2.57 -18.48
C GLU A 210 -1.27 -1.22 -18.16
N GLN A 211 -2.10 -1.20 -17.11
CA GLN A 211 -2.80 0.03 -16.71
C GLN A 211 -1.82 1.13 -16.30
N HIS A 212 -0.72 0.76 -15.62
CA HIS A 212 0.35 1.71 -15.28
C HIS A 212 0.99 2.31 -16.55
N LEU A 213 1.35 1.48 -17.51
CA LEU A 213 1.91 1.94 -18.79
C LEU A 213 0.92 2.84 -19.53
N ARG A 214 -0.36 2.48 -19.62
CA ARG A 214 -1.39 3.32 -20.23
C ARG A 214 -1.50 4.68 -19.55
N ALA A 215 -1.49 4.70 -18.21
CA ALA A 215 -1.59 5.94 -17.44
C ALA A 215 -0.40 6.89 -17.73
N ILE A 216 0.84 6.41 -17.63
CA ILE A 216 2.04 7.25 -17.79
C ILE A 216 2.34 7.65 -19.25
N THR A 217 1.79 6.92 -20.23
CA THR A 217 1.90 7.27 -21.66
C THR A 217 0.65 7.99 -22.19
N ASN A 218 -0.25 8.39 -21.28
CA ASN A 218 -1.49 9.13 -21.59
C ASN A 218 -2.42 8.40 -22.59
N GLN A 219 -2.40 7.07 -22.58
CA GLN A 219 -3.32 6.23 -23.35
C GLN A 219 -4.69 6.14 -22.65
N PRO A 220 -5.76 5.75 -23.37
CA PRO A 220 -7.01 5.41 -22.73
C PRO A 220 -6.83 4.30 -21.69
N LEU A 221 -7.35 4.52 -20.49
CA LEU A 221 -7.30 3.51 -19.43
C LEU A 221 -8.16 2.29 -19.80
N GLY A 222 -7.60 1.09 -19.55
CA GLY A 222 -8.25 -0.16 -19.87
C GLY A 222 -9.38 -0.53 -18.90
N ASP A 223 -10.13 -1.55 -19.25
CA ASP A 223 -11.17 -2.14 -18.41
C ASP A 223 -10.53 -2.90 -17.24
N THR A 224 -10.85 -2.48 -16.02
CA THR A 224 -10.32 -3.04 -14.77
C THR A 224 -11.22 -4.11 -14.16
N SER A 225 -12.33 -4.46 -14.81
CA SER A 225 -13.25 -5.46 -14.27
C SER A 225 -12.64 -6.88 -14.22
N LEU A 226 -13.20 -7.71 -13.34
CA LEU A 226 -12.79 -9.11 -13.22
C LEU A 226 -13.28 -9.94 -14.40
N LYS A 227 -12.40 -10.77 -14.96
CA LYS A 227 -12.76 -11.90 -15.82
C LYS A 227 -13.16 -13.11 -14.98
N THR A 228 -12.45 -13.33 -13.88
CA THR A 228 -12.67 -14.46 -12.98
C THR A 228 -12.18 -14.11 -11.57
N PRO A 229 -12.90 -14.53 -10.53
CA PRO A 229 -12.36 -14.49 -9.18
C PRO A 229 -11.07 -15.31 -9.05
N GLY A 230 -10.20 -14.91 -8.13
CA GLY A 230 -8.97 -15.63 -7.89
C GLY A 230 -8.38 -15.37 -6.51
N VAL A 231 -7.41 -16.19 -6.17
CA VAL A 231 -6.59 -16.06 -4.96
C VAL A 231 -5.14 -15.96 -5.39
N MET A 232 -4.41 -14.98 -4.87
CA MET A 232 -2.97 -14.88 -5.04
C MET A 232 -2.29 -15.31 -3.74
N VAL A 233 -1.24 -16.10 -3.86
CA VAL A 233 -0.42 -16.56 -2.73
C VAL A 233 1.00 -16.12 -2.96
N ASN A 234 1.63 -15.47 -1.98
CA ASN A 234 3.05 -15.19 -2.01
C ASN A 234 3.84 -16.39 -1.50
N LEU A 235 4.78 -16.87 -2.30
CA LEU A 235 5.76 -17.87 -1.85
C LEU A 235 6.87 -17.13 -1.10
N LEU A 236 6.73 -17.07 0.21
CA LEU A 236 7.66 -16.39 1.11
C LEU A 236 8.82 -17.32 1.47
N GLY A 237 10.05 -16.80 1.52
CA GLY A 237 11.21 -17.55 1.95
C GLY A 237 11.14 -17.89 3.45
N GLU A 238 11.63 -19.07 3.82
CA GLU A 238 11.70 -19.50 5.23
C GLU A 238 12.83 -18.80 5.98
N LYS A 239 12.60 -18.51 7.24
CA LYS A 239 13.59 -17.88 8.12
C LYS A 239 14.80 -18.79 8.30
N GLY A 240 15.99 -18.26 8.09
CA GLY A 240 17.27 -18.99 8.28
C GLY A 240 17.85 -19.58 6.99
N PHE A 241 17.15 -19.50 5.87
CA PHE A 241 17.65 -19.87 4.56
C PHE A 241 18.12 -18.63 3.78
N TYR A 242 19.22 -18.78 3.06
CA TYR A 242 19.85 -17.71 2.26
C TYR A 242 20.33 -18.29 0.94
N GLY A 243 20.25 -17.52 -0.13
CA GLY A 243 20.72 -17.89 -1.45
C GLY A 243 19.61 -17.93 -2.49
N SER A 244 19.83 -18.65 -3.58
CA SER A 244 18.85 -18.80 -4.64
C SER A 244 17.67 -19.63 -4.18
N ALA A 245 16.45 -19.20 -4.53
CA ALA A 245 15.24 -19.96 -4.22
C ALA A 245 15.24 -21.32 -4.92
N ILE A 246 14.83 -22.36 -4.18
CA ILE A 246 14.62 -23.71 -4.69
C ILE A 246 13.12 -23.99 -4.49
N TYR A 247 12.43 -24.38 -5.56
CA TYR A 247 11.00 -24.65 -5.55
C TYR A 247 10.77 -26.14 -5.70
N GLU A 248 10.21 -26.79 -4.67
CA GLU A 248 9.78 -28.19 -4.71
C GLU A 248 8.29 -28.25 -5.09
N GLY A 249 7.88 -29.26 -5.83
CA GLY A 249 6.48 -29.47 -6.24
C GLY A 249 5.98 -28.54 -7.36
N LEU A 250 6.81 -27.69 -7.92
CA LEU A 250 6.41 -26.73 -8.96
C LEU A 250 5.78 -27.43 -10.19
N GLU A 251 6.36 -28.54 -10.63
CA GLU A 251 5.87 -29.32 -11.77
C GLU A 251 4.46 -29.89 -11.53
N GLU A 252 4.12 -30.22 -10.30
CA GLU A 252 2.79 -30.68 -9.92
C GLU A 252 1.79 -29.52 -9.92
N VAL A 253 2.17 -28.40 -9.33
CA VAL A 253 1.32 -27.22 -9.20
C VAL A 253 0.90 -26.66 -10.54
N ILE A 254 1.83 -26.52 -11.49
CA ILE A 254 1.54 -25.96 -12.83
C ILE A 254 0.65 -26.85 -13.70
N GLN A 255 0.42 -28.12 -13.33
CA GLN A 255 -0.50 -29.02 -14.03
C GLN A 255 -1.98 -28.71 -13.71
N HIS A 256 -2.25 -28.00 -12.61
CA HIS A 256 -3.63 -27.67 -12.24
C HIS A 256 -4.18 -26.55 -13.13
N LYS A 257 -5.37 -26.77 -13.69
CA LYS A 257 -6.05 -25.76 -14.50
C LYS A 257 -6.37 -24.51 -13.68
N GLY A 258 -5.98 -23.35 -14.21
CA GLY A 258 -6.24 -22.05 -13.57
C GLY A 258 -5.23 -21.70 -12.47
N VAL A 259 -4.15 -22.44 -12.35
CA VAL A 259 -3.01 -22.10 -11.51
C VAL A 259 -1.89 -21.52 -12.36
N TYR A 260 -1.39 -20.38 -11.96
CA TYR A 260 -0.34 -19.62 -12.65
C TYR A 260 0.77 -19.32 -11.67
N VAL A 261 2.00 -19.61 -12.04
CA VAL A 261 3.18 -19.40 -11.18
C VAL A 261 4.05 -18.32 -11.80
N HIS A 262 4.31 -17.26 -11.04
CA HIS A 262 5.14 -16.13 -11.44
C HIS A 262 6.42 -16.12 -10.61
N LEU A 263 7.53 -16.56 -11.20
CA LEU A 263 8.85 -16.55 -10.58
C LEU A 263 9.60 -15.30 -11.01
N TYR A 264 9.95 -14.46 -10.08
CA TYR A 264 10.78 -13.28 -10.29
C TYR A 264 11.88 -13.27 -9.21
N GLY A 265 13.13 -13.41 -9.62
CA GLY A 265 14.27 -13.56 -8.70
C GLY A 265 14.37 -12.40 -7.71
N LYS A 266 13.99 -12.68 -6.47
CA LYS A 266 14.07 -11.75 -5.36
C LYS A 266 14.88 -12.39 -4.23
#